data_da4b513a7fe29165dfa9f27a039aaf65
#
_entry.id   da4b513a7fe29165dfa9f27a039aaf65
#
_cell.length_a   1.000
_cell.length_b   1.000
_cell.length_c   1.000
_cell.angle_alpha   90.00
_cell.angle_beta   90.00
_cell.angle_gamma   90.00
#
_symmetry.space_group_name_H-M   'P 1'
#
loop_
_entity.id
_entity.type
_entity.pdbx_description
1 polymer ?
#
loop_
_entity_poly.entity_id
_entity_poly.type
_entity_poly.pdbx_seq_one_letter_code
_entity_poly.pdbx_strand_id
1 'polypeptide(L)'
;GNKEKTGARIEVFLLRELNEDLRLWDVLVDPARKIRIGNKLYFGEDDSMVAEVIDNTTSRGRTLRFLYDGNHDEFKKALYALGETPLPKYIEREVEPEDEDRYQNIFAAEEGAVVAPAAGLHFSRELMKRLEIKGVDFAYITLHAGLGNFRDIDVEDLTKHKMDSEQMFVNEMAVKTVNRAKDNGRNVCAVGTTVMRAIESAVSTDGHLKEFEGWTNKFIFPPYEFTVANSMISNFHMPLSTLLMIVAAFGGY
;
A
#
# COMPACT_ATOMS: atom_id res chain seq x y z
N GLY A 1 0.36 11.03 -19.86
CA GLY A 1 0.61 12.48 -19.95
C GLY A 1 1.79 12.84 -20.85
N ASN A 2 1.95 14.11 -21.12
CA ASN A 2 3.00 14.65 -21.98
C ASN A 2 3.81 15.75 -21.29
N LYS A 3 5.08 15.88 -21.68
CA LYS A 3 5.97 16.94 -21.21
C LYS A 3 5.88 18.18 -22.13
N GLU A 4 5.75 19.38 -21.56
CA GLU A 4 5.52 20.64 -22.27
C GLU A 4 6.46 20.89 -23.47
N LYS A 5 7.79 20.83 -23.23
CA LYS A 5 8.78 21.24 -24.26
C LYS A 5 9.01 20.25 -25.40
N THR A 6 8.67 18.99 -25.21
CA THR A 6 9.03 17.92 -26.14
C THR A 6 7.86 17.09 -26.61
N GLY A 7 6.67 17.24 -26.02
CA GLY A 7 5.50 16.37 -26.25
C GLY A 7 5.78 14.89 -25.93
N ALA A 8 6.89 14.60 -25.24
CA ALA A 8 7.28 13.24 -24.91
C ALA A 8 6.24 12.60 -23.97
N ARG A 9 5.78 11.40 -24.30
CA ARG A 9 4.91 10.61 -23.44
C ARG A 9 5.59 10.33 -22.12
N ILE A 10 4.86 10.54 -21.04
CA ILE A 10 5.30 10.31 -19.67
C ILE A 10 4.24 9.54 -18.90
N GLU A 11 4.69 8.85 -17.87
CA GLU A 11 3.85 8.17 -16.90
C GLU A 11 4.11 8.75 -15.52
N VAL A 12 3.05 9.01 -14.76
CA VAL A 12 3.11 9.47 -13.37
C VAL A 12 2.27 8.52 -12.52
N PHE A 13 2.91 7.94 -11.52
CA PHE A 13 2.28 7.07 -10.55
C PHE A 13 2.12 7.81 -9.22
N LEU A 14 0.88 8.05 -8.82
CA LEU A 14 0.55 8.76 -7.58
C LEU A 14 0.84 7.89 -6.36
N LEU A 15 1.61 8.40 -5.41
CA LEU A 15 1.94 7.70 -4.18
C LEU A 15 1.16 8.23 -2.99
N ARG A 16 1.23 9.55 -2.74
CA ARG A 16 0.66 10.16 -1.55
C ARG A 16 0.43 11.65 -1.75
N GLU A 17 -0.69 12.14 -1.25
CA GLU A 17 -0.93 13.57 -1.08
C GLU A 17 -0.10 14.10 0.10
N LEU A 18 0.73 15.11 -0.16
CA LEU A 18 1.60 15.72 0.85
C LEU A 18 0.96 16.95 1.49
N ASN A 19 0.23 17.72 0.69
CA ASN A 19 -0.44 18.93 1.15
C ASN A 19 -1.68 19.20 0.29
N GLU A 20 -2.83 19.24 0.92
CA GLU A 20 -4.12 19.45 0.27
C GLU A 20 -4.27 20.85 -0.31
N ASP A 21 -3.94 21.87 0.48
CA ASP A 21 -4.12 23.28 0.08
C ASP A 21 -3.20 23.67 -1.08
N LEU A 22 -1.98 23.17 -1.07
CA LEU A 22 -0.98 23.42 -2.11
C LEU A 22 -1.02 22.41 -3.25
N ARG A 23 -1.85 21.37 -3.14
CA ARG A 23 -1.97 20.27 -4.11
C ARG A 23 -0.64 19.61 -4.44
N LEU A 24 0.15 19.38 -3.40
CA LEU A 24 1.43 18.68 -3.50
C LEU A 24 1.24 17.18 -3.36
N TRP A 25 1.85 16.45 -4.27
CA TRP A 25 1.82 14.99 -4.32
C TRP A 25 3.21 14.40 -4.46
N ASP A 26 3.48 13.35 -3.70
CA ASP A 26 4.62 12.48 -3.93
C ASP A 26 4.26 11.45 -5.00
N VAL A 27 5.12 11.32 -6.01
CA VAL A 27 4.86 10.51 -7.19
C VAL A 27 6.12 9.78 -7.66
N LEU A 28 5.95 8.70 -8.43
CA LEU A 28 6.99 8.17 -9.29
C LEU A 28 6.73 8.61 -10.73
N VAL A 29 7.81 8.80 -11.48
CA VAL A 29 7.74 9.24 -12.88
C VAL A 29 8.57 8.34 -13.79
N ASP A 30 8.11 8.19 -15.03
CA ASP A 30 8.83 7.51 -16.09
C ASP A 30 8.66 8.27 -17.43
N PRO A 31 9.75 8.51 -18.18
CA PRO A 31 11.16 8.29 -17.88
C PRO A 31 11.74 9.38 -16.95
N ALA A 32 12.26 8.97 -15.80
CA ALA A 32 12.67 9.90 -14.73
C ALA A 32 13.74 10.92 -15.16
N ARG A 33 14.70 10.50 -15.99
CA ARG A 33 15.77 11.39 -16.47
C ARG A 33 15.31 12.55 -17.35
N LYS A 34 14.10 12.44 -17.93
CA LYS A 34 13.51 13.50 -18.76
C LYS A 34 12.62 14.46 -17.98
N ILE A 35 12.26 14.12 -16.76
CA ILE A 35 11.34 14.87 -15.92
C ILE A 35 12.12 15.53 -14.78
N ARG A 36 12.31 16.84 -14.89
CA ARG A 36 13.18 17.65 -14.00
C ARG A 36 12.39 18.72 -13.30
N ILE A 37 12.92 19.23 -12.19
CA ILE A 37 12.36 20.38 -11.46
C ILE A 37 12.09 21.54 -12.41
N GLY A 38 10.92 22.16 -12.31
CA GLY A 38 10.43 23.25 -13.13
C GLY A 38 9.74 22.82 -14.42
N ASN A 39 9.76 21.52 -14.77
CA ASN A 39 8.99 21.05 -15.92
C ASN A 39 7.49 21.07 -15.61
N LYS A 40 6.69 21.38 -16.60
CA LYS A 40 5.24 21.20 -16.57
C LYS A 40 4.85 19.91 -17.31
N LEU A 41 3.92 19.19 -16.71
CA LEU A 41 3.38 17.93 -17.20
C LEU A 41 1.90 18.10 -17.48
N TYR A 42 1.44 17.64 -18.63
CA TYR A 42 0.08 17.81 -19.10
C TYR A 42 -0.63 16.46 -19.20
N PHE A 43 -1.85 16.42 -18.71
CA PHE A 43 -2.68 15.22 -18.65
C PHE A 43 -4.06 15.51 -19.24
N GLY A 44 -4.68 14.46 -19.81
CA GLY A 44 -5.95 14.57 -20.52
C GLY A 44 -5.75 14.89 -22.00
N GLU A 45 -6.77 14.62 -22.81
CA GLU A 45 -6.72 14.87 -24.27
C GLU A 45 -6.63 16.37 -24.61
N ASP A 46 -7.16 17.20 -23.74
CA ASP A 46 -7.25 18.66 -23.85
C ASP A 46 -6.32 19.41 -22.89
N ASP A 47 -5.34 18.71 -22.31
CA ASP A 47 -4.45 19.27 -21.31
C ASP A 47 -5.18 19.89 -20.09
N SER A 48 -6.32 19.31 -19.75
CA SER A 48 -7.20 19.80 -18.68
C SER A 48 -6.59 19.73 -17.27
N MET A 49 -5.56 18.90 -17.08
CA MET A 49 -4.82 18.79 -15.83
C MET A 49 -3.35 19.06 -16.07
N VAL A 50 -2.79 19.98 -15.32
CA VAL A 50 -1.38 20.38 -15.40
C VAL A 50 -0.71 20.23 -14.05
N ALA A 51 0.50 19.72 -14.03
CA ALA A 51 1.34 19.65 -12.82
C ALA A 51 2.72 20.22 -13.09
N GLU A 52 3.30 20.83 -12.07
CA GLU A 52 4.68 21.33 -12.06
C GLU A 52 5.55 20.46 -11.17
N VAL A 53 6.73 20.09 -11.66
CA VAL A 53 7.72 19.36 -10.87
C VAL A 53 8.41 20.32 -9.91
N ILE A 54 8.21 20.12 -8.62
CA ILE A 54 8.72 21.01 -7.57
C ILE A 54 10.04 20.51 -7.00
N ASP A 55 10.16 19.18 -6.81
CA ASP A 55 11.34 18.58 -6.17
C ASP A 55 11.61 17.17 -6.68
N ASN A 56 12.82 16.69 -6.44
CA ASN A 56 13.26 15.31 -6.64
C ASN A 56 13.33 14.63 -5.27
N THR A 57 12.66 13.50 -5.10
CA THR A 57 12.67 12.75 -3.82
C THR A 57 13.60 11.54 -3.88
N THR A 58 13.55 10.79 -4.96
CA THR A 58 14.41 9.63 -5.23
C THR A 58 14.81 9.64 -6.70
N SER A 59 15.55 8.62 -7.17
CA SER A 59 15.92 8.48 -8.57
C SER A 59 14.73 8.57 -9.54
N ARG A 60 13.57 8.03 -9.16
CA ARG A 60 12.31 8.07 -9.91
C ARG A 60 11.22 8.90 -9.22
N GLY A 61 11.45 9.32 -8.00
CA GLY A 61 10.50 10.09 -7.19
C GLY A 61 10.53 11.57 -7.51
N ARG A 62 9.36 12.19 -7.52
CA ARG A 62 9.18 13.64 -7.67
C ARG A 62 8.09 14.12 -6.73
N THR A 63 8.16 15.39 -6.37
CA THR A 63 7.04 16.13 -5.81
C THR A 63 6.41 16.94 -6.92
N LEU A 64 5.12 16.74 -7.15
CA LEU A 64 4.33 17.50 -8.11
C LEU A 64 3.40 18.47 -7.38
N ARG A 65 3.25 19.66 -7.95
CA ARG A 65 2.17 20.59 -7.62
C ARG A 65 1.18 20.60 -8.77
N PHE A 66 -0.06 20.18 -8.53
CA PHE A 66 -1.11 20.29 -9.52
C PHE A 66 -1.66 21.71 -9.58
N LEU A 67 -1.77 22.23 -10.79
CA LEU A 67 -2.32 23.55 -11.09
C LEU A 67 -3.77 23.38 -11.50
N TYR A 68 -4.69 23.58 -10.58
CA TYR A 68 -6.12 23.36 -10.81
C TYR A 68 -6.95 24.41 -10.08
N ASP A 69 -7.88 25.04 -10.81
CA ASP A 69 -8.84 25.98 -10.25
C ASP A 69 -10.09 25.22 -9.79
N GLY A 70 -10.40 25.31 -8.50
CA GLY A 70 -11.51 24.61 -7.89
C GLY A 70 -11.19 24.18 -6.47
N ASN A 71 -12.15 23.57 -5.80
CA ASN A 71 -11.92 23.04 -4.47
C ASN A 71 -11.25 21.65 -4.52
N HIS A 72 -10.88 21.12 -3.36
CA HIS A 72 -10.18 19.85 -3.24
C HIS A 72 -11.01 18.67 -3.80
N ASP A 73 -12.32 18.64 -3.54
CA ASP A 73 -13.18 17.56 -4.03
C ASP A 73 -13.31 17.56 -5.56
N GLU A 74 -13.42 18.74 -6.15
CA GLU A 74 -13.45 18.91 -7.62
C GLU A 74 -12.12 18.48 -8.24
N PHE A 75 -11.00 18.88 -7.62
CA PHE A 75 -9.67 18.47 -8.04
C PHE A 75 -9.50 16.94 -7.98
N LYS A 76 -9.87 16.31 -6.88
CA LYS A 76 -9.78 14.85 -6.70
C LYS A 76 -10.62 14.10 -7.72
N LYS A 77 -11.84 14.56 -7.99
CA LYS A 77 -12.71 13.98 -9.03
C LYS A 77 -12.08 14.07 -10.42
N ALA A 78 -11.53 15.24 -10.77
CA ALA A 78 -10.86 15.44 -12.05
C ALA A 78 -9.60 14.57 -12.17
N LEU A 79 -8.80 14.47 -11.11
CA LEU A 79 -7.60 13.65 -11.07
C LEU A 79 -7.93 12.16 -11.27
N TYR A 80 -8.94 11.64 -10.58
CA TYR A 80 -9.35 10.25 -10.70
C TYR A 80 -10.03 9.91 -12.02
N ALA A 81 -10.73 10.88 -12.62
CA ALA A 81 -11.31 10.70 -13.96
C ALA A 81 -10.25 10.53 -15.06
N LEU A 82 -9.05 11.08 -14.86
CA LEU A 82 -7.92 10.95 -15.78
C LEU A 82 -7.01 9.75 -15.46
N GLY A 83 -7.10 9.24 -14.24
CA GLY A 83 -6.28 8.15 -13.77
C GLY A 83 -6.72 6.79 -14.29
N GLU A 84 -5.77 5.87 -14.32
CA GLU A 84 -6.00 4.46 -14.64
C GLU A 84 -5.57 3.60 -13.45
N THR A 85 -6.20 2.45 -13.28
CA THR A 85 -5.82 1.48 -12.25
C THR A 85 -4.43 0.94 -12.54
N PRO A 86 -3.46 1.04 -11.60
CA PRO A 86 -2.13 0.51 -11.81
C PRO A 86 -2.15 -1.01 -11.75
N LEU A 87 -1.77 -1.67 -12.83
CA LEU A 87 -1.59 -3.11 -12.86
C LEU A 87 -0.17 -3.50 -12.40
N PRO A 88 -0.02 -4.64 -11.72
CA PRO A 88 1.30 -5.22 -11.47
C PRO A 88 2.08 -5.43 -12.76
N LYS A 89 3.38 -5.18 -12.74
CA LYS A 89 4.25 -5.23 -13.94
C LYS A 89 4.29 -6.58 -14.64
N TYR A 90 3.97 -7.67 -13.95
CA TYR A 90 3.90 -9.01 -14.56
C TYR A 90 2.62 -9.25 -15.37
N ILE A 91 1.67 -8.31 -15.33
CA ILE A 91 0.48 -8.33 -16.19
C ILE A 91 0.79 -7.49 -17.42
N GLU A 92 1.18 -8.17 -18.48
CA GLU A 92 1.62 -7.56 -19.74
C GLU A 92 0.43 -7.33 -20.69
N ARG A 93 -0.51 -6.49 -20.28
CA ARG A 93 -1.63 -6.01 -21.10
C ARG A 93 -2.05 -4.60 -20.70
N GLU A 94 -2.84 -3.96 -21.53
CA GLU A 94 -3.46 -2.68 -21.18
C GLU A 94 -4.52 -2.85 -20.08
N VAL A 95 -4.78 -1.74 -19.37
CA VAL A 95 -5.80 -1.68 -18.31
C VAL A 95 -7.19 -1.79 -18.95
N GLU A 96 -8.02 -2.63 -18.38
CA GLU A 96 -9.43 -2.80 -18.74
C GLU A 96 -10.33 -2.15 -17.68
N PRO A 97 -11.56 -1.72 -18.02
CA PRO A 97 -12.47 -1.10 -17.06
C PRO A 97 -12.74 -1.97 -15.82
N GLU A 98 -12.78 -3.28 -15.97
CA GLU A 98 -13.02 -4.23 -14.89
C GLU A 98 -11.86 -4.31 -13.89
N ASP A 99 -10.68 -3.82 -14.23
CA ASP A 99 -9.52 -3.85 -13.35
C ASP A 99 -9.68 -2.93 -12.13
N GLU A 100 -10.46 -1.88 -12.24
CA GLU A 100 -10.79 -1.03 -11.11
C GLU A 100 -11.42 -1.83 -9.96
N ASP A 101 -12.33 -2.72 -10.29
CA ASP A 101 -12.97 -3.61 -9.31
C ASP A 101 -12.09 -4.81 -8.93
N ARG A 102 -11.39 -5.41 -9.89
CA ARG A 102 -10.56 -6.61 -9.67
C ARG A 102 -9.34 -6.36 -8.81
N TYR A 103 -8.76 -5.16 -8.89
CA TYR A 103 -7.57 -4.77 -8.12
C TYR A 103 -7.88 -3.91 -6.90
N GLN A 104 -9.14 -3.93 -6.44
CA GLN A 104 -9.55 -3.33 -5.18
C GLN A 104 -10.21 -4.39 -4.30
N ASN A 105 -9.80 -4.48 -3.04
CA ASN A 105 -10.42 -5.40 -2.11
C ASN A 105 -11.61 -4.74 -1.37
N ILE A 106 -12.48 -5.59 -0.80
CA ILE A 106 -13.68 -5.14 -0.07
C ILE A 106 -13.36 -4.41 1.24
N PHE A 107 -12.12 -4.45 1.70
CA PHE A 107 -11.68 -3.85 2.96
C PHE A 107 -11.16 -2.42 2.80
N ALA A 108 -10.99 -1.94 1.58
CA ALA A 108 -10.53 -0.58 1.31
C ALA A 108 -11.54 0.44 1.85
N ALA A 109 -11.12 1.24 2.82
CA ALA A 109 -11.93 2.27 3.46
C ALA A 109 -11.26 3.63 3.45
N GLU A 110 -9.96 3.68 3.74
CA GLU A 110 -9.18 4.91 3.85
C GLU A 110 -8.17 5.01 2.71
N GLU A 111 -8.13 6.16 2.04
CA GLU A 111 -7.17 6.43 0.97
C GLU A 111 -5.73 6.54 1.51
N GLY A 112 -4.75 6.03 0.76
CA GLY A 112 -3.33 6.18 1.11
C GLY A 112 -2.45 5.00 0.71
N ALA A 113 -3.00 3.83 0.44
CA ALA A 113 -2.25 2.71 -0.10
C ALA A 113 -2.06 2.85 -1.62
N VAL A 114 -0.91 2.42 -2.13
CA VAL A 114 -0.60 2.41 -3.57
C VAL A 114 -0.77 1.03 -4.19
N VAL A 115 -0.98 0.01 -3.38
CA VAL A 115 -1.24 -1.37 -3.81
C VAL A 115 -2.30 -2.02 -2.95
N ALA A 116 -3.14 -2.85 -3.58
CA ALA A 116 -4.09 -3.69 -2.86
C ALA A 116 -3.37 -4.94 -2.33
N PRO A 117 -3.46 -5.25 -1.02
CA PRO A 117 -2.98 -6.52 -0.50
C PRO A 117 -3.69 -7.70 -1.16
N ALA A 118 -2.95 -8.52 -1.89
CA ALA A 118 -3.51 -9.54 -2.78
C ALA A 118 -4.33 -10.61 -2.05
N ALA A 119 -3.98 -10.95 -0.81
CA ALA A 119 -4.75 -11.91 -0.01
C ALA A 119 -6.20 -11.44 0.22
N GLY A 120 -6.40 -10.13 0.40
CA GLY A 120 -7.73 -9.54 0.57
C GLY A 120 -8.62 -9.60 -0.68
N LEU A 121 -8.03 -9.69 -1.87
CA LEU A 121 -8.78 -9.79 -3.13
C LEU A 121 -9.61 -11.07 -3.25
N HIS A 122 -9.24 -12.13 -2.53
CA HIS A 122 -9.96 -13.40 -2.54
C HIS A 122 -11.20 -13.41 -1.63
N PHE A 123 -11.40 -12.37 -0.84
CA PHE A 123 -12.56 -12.25 0.05
C PHE A 123 -13.70 -11.52 -0.65
N SER A 124 -14.89 -12.12 -0.61
CA SER A 124 -16.14 -11.50 -1.03
C SER A 124 -17.02 -11.18 0.18
N ARG A 125 -17.97 -10.25 0.00
CA ARG A 125 -18.97 -9.95 1.04
C ARG A 125 -19.77 -11.18 1.44
N GLU A 126 -20.07 -12.07 0.47
CA GLU A 126 -20.76 -13.33 0.73
C GLU A 126 -19.89 -14.26 1.60
N LEU A 127 -18.61 -14.43 1.27
CA LEU A 127 -17.69 -15.25 2.07
C LEU A 127 -17.59 -14.71 3.50
N MET A 128 -17.45 -13.41 3.66
CA MET A 128 -17.41 -12.77 4.98
C MET A 128 -18.65 -13.10 5.79
N LYS A 129 -19.83 -12.98 5.19
CA LYS A 129 -21.10 -13.29 5.86
C LYS A 129 -21.20 -14.76 6.26
N ARG A 130 -20.77 -15.67 5.41
CA ARG A 130 -20.74 -17.11 5.72
C ARG A 130 -19.80 -17.43 6.88
N LEU A 131 -18.66 -16.77 6.97
CA LEU A 131 -17.70 -16.93 8.06
C LEU A 131 -18.26 -16.36 9.38
N GLU A 132 -18.92 -15.20 9.35
CA GLU A 132 -19.61 -14.63 10.52
C GLU A 132 -20.68 -15.58 11.07
N ILE A 133 -21.48 -16.19 10.20
CA ILE A 133 -22.51 -17.18 10.59
C ILE A 133 -21.86 -18.39 11.28
N LYS A 134 -20.64 -18.75 10.90
CA LYS A 134 -19.85 -19.82 11.54
C LYS A 134 -19.19 -19.39 12.85
N GLY A 135 -19.35 -18.15 13.27
CA GLY A 135 -18.80 -17.62 14.51
C GLY A 135 -17.38 -17.07 14.39
N VAL A 136 -16.93 -16.74 13.19
CA VAL A 136 -15.66 -16.06 12.98
C VAL A 136 -15.85 -14.56 13.18
N ASP A 137 -15.06 -13.98 14.09
CA ASP A 137 -14.99 -12.55 14.31
C ASP A 137 -13.93 -11.93 13.37
N PHE A 138 -14.19 -10.69 12.92
CA PHE A 138 -13.25 -9.94 12.10
C PHE A 138 -12.76 -8.70 12.84
N ALA A 139 -11.45 -8.51 12.82
CA ALA A 139 -10.81 -7.30 13.30
C ALA A 139 -10.19 -6.56 12.11
N TYR A 140 -10.41 -5.27 12.03
CA TYR A 140 -9.94 -4.43 10.93
C TYR A 140 -8.87 -3.47 11.42
N ILE A 141 -7.77 -3.41 10.67
CA ILE A 141 -6.72 -2.42 10.84
C ILE A 141 -6.52 -1.67 9.53
N THR A 142 -5.96 -0.48 9.59
CA THR A 142 -5.60 0.29 8.40
C THR A 142 -4.10 0.24 8.20
N LEU A 143 -3.69 -0.11 6.98
CA LEU A 143 -2.30 -0.07 6.55
C LEU A 143 -2.22 0.56 5.17
N HIS A 144 -1.42 1.59 5.03
CA HIS A 144 -1.14 2.22 3.75
C HIS A 144 0.08 1.55 3.12
N ALA A 145 -0.18 0.45 2.41
CA ALA A 145 0.86 -0.33 1.75
C ALA A 145 1.55 0.49 0.66
N GLY A 146 2.87 0.59 0.75
CA GLY A 146 3.73 1.32 -0.18
C GLY A 146 4.50 0.41 -1.12
N LEU A 147 5.24 1.02 -2.04
CA LEU A 147 6.06 0.33 -3.04
C LEU A 147 7.27 -0.40 -2.44
N GLY A 148 7.69 -0.08 -1.22
CA GLY A 148 8.82 -0.72 -0.55
C GLY A 148 8.67 -2.23 -0.40
N ASN A 149 7.45 -2.75 -0.38
CA ASN A 149 7.16 -4.19 -0.36
C ASN A 149 7.57 -4.91 -1.65
N PHE A 150 7.83 -4.17 -2.73
CA PHE A 150 8.23 -4.69 -4.04
C PHE A 150 9.69 -4.40 -4.37
N ARG A 151 10.44 -3.83 -3.42
CA ARG A 151 11.88 -3.69 -3.54
C ARG A 151 12.57 -5.02 -3.32
N ASP A 152 13.50 -5.34 -4.20
CA ASP A 152 14.36 -6.50 -4.03
C ASP A 152 15.28 -6.31 -2.83
N ILE A 153 15.54 -7.41 -2.14
CA ILE A 153 16.57 -7.48 -1.11
C ILE A 153 17.90 -7.67 -1.83
N ASP A 154 18.77 -6.65 -1.79
CA ASP A 154 20.04 -6.60 -2.51
C ASP A 154 21.26 -6.77 -1.57
N VAL A 155 21.05 -7.19 -0.34
CA VAL A 155 22.07 -7.41 0.67
C VAL A 155 22.14 -8.88 1.08
N GLU A 156 23.35 -9.40 1.29
CA GLU A 156 23.56 -10.76 1.80
C GLU A 156 23.19 -10.86 3.29
N ASP A 157 23.51 -9.82 4.06
CA ASP A 157 23.16 -9.72 5.48
C ASP A 157 21.82 -8.99 5.62
N LEU A 158 20.76 -9.76 5.89
CA LEU A 158 19.39 -9.25 6.01
C LEU A 158 19.22 -8.17 7.09
N THR A 159 20.10 -8.14 8.10
CA THR A 159 20.06 -7.10 9.14
C THR A 159 20.40 -5.71 8.60
N LYS A 160 21.05 -5.64 7.43
CA LYS A 160 21.42 -4.38 6.75
C LYS A 160 20.36 -3.87 5.79
N HIS A 161 19.35 -4.69 5.48
CA HIS A 161 18.24 -4.24 4.63
C HIS A 161 17.40 -3.20 5.38
N LYS A 162 17.17 -2.06 4.72
CA LYS A 162 16.30 -0.99 5.25
C LYS A 162 14.92 -1.11 4.61
N MET A 163 13.92 -1.38 5.45
CA MET A 163 12.53 -1.39 5.07
C MET A 163 11.99 0.03 4.98
N ASP A 164 11.23 0.34 3.92
CA ASP A 164 10.52 1.61 3.83
C ASP A 164 9.42 1.67 4.91
N SER A 165 9.21 2.88 5.45
CA SER A 165 8.16 3.09 6.44
C SER A 165 6.78 3.15 5.78
N GLU A 166 5.80 2.53 6.42
CA GLU A 166 4.40 2.57 6.04
C GLU A 166 3.54 3.01 7.22
N GLN A 167 2.54 3.83 6.92
CA GLN A 167 1.61 4.32 7.93
C GLN A 167 0.59 3.24 8.28
N MET A 168 0.32 3.07 9.57
CA MET A 168 -0.63 2.09 10.06
C MET A 168 -1.44 2.59 11.27
N PHE A 169 -2.63 2.04 11.41
CA PHE A 169 -3.55 2.35 12.50
C PHE A 169 -4.16 1.07 13.03
N VAL A 170 -4.04 0.85 14.33
CA VAL A 170 -4.69 -0.23 15.06
C VAL A 170 -5.58 0.42 16.12
N ASN A 171 -6.88 0.30 15.95
CA ASN A 171 -7.85 0.92 16.85
C ASN A 171 -8.22 0.01 18.04
N GLU A 172 -8.93 0.57 19.00
CA GLU A 172 -9.39 -0.13 20.21
C GLU A 172 -10.24 -1.36 19.89
N MET A 173 -11.11 -1.28 18.87
CA MET A 173 -11.98 -2.39 18.48
C MET A 173 -11.16 -3.61 18.01
N ALA A 174 -10.15 -3.38 17.18
CA ALA A 174 -9.25 -4.43 16.71
C ALA A 174 -8.46 -5.04 17.88
N VAL A 175 -7.96 -4.21 18.78
CA VAL A 175 -7.25 -4.65 19.99
C VAL A 175 -8.14 -5.55 20.83
N LYS A 176 -9.36 -5.14 21.14
CA LYS A 176 -10.31 -5.93 21.94
C LYS A 176 -10.66 -7.28 21.29
N THR A 177 -10.94 -7.28 20.00
CA THR A 177 -11.33 -8.49 19.27
C THR A 177 -10.18 -9.50 19.23
N VAL A 178 -8.99 -9.05 18.86
CA VAL A 178 -7.80 -9.92 18.75
C VAL A 178 -7.36 -10.44 20.10
N ASN A 179 -7.26 -9.59 21.12
CA ASN A 179 -6.79 -10.01 22.45
C ASN A 179 -7.78 -10.93 23.14
N ARG A 180 -9.08 -10.73 22.95
CA ARG A 180 -10.11 -11.67 23.45
C ARG A 180 -9.92 -13.07 22.84
N ALA A 181 -9.65 -13.16 21.55
CA ALA A 181 -9.37 -14.44 20.89
C ALA A 181 -8.12 -15.09 21.49
N LYS A 182 -7.02 -14.34 21.66
CA LYS A 182 -5.80 -14.84 22.29
C LYS A 182 -6.02 -15.35 23.70
N ASP A 183 -6.67 -14.56 24.54
CA ASP A 183 -6.89 -14.89 25.96
C ASP A 183 -7.80 -16.11 26.13
N ASN A 184 -8.67 -16.38 25.16
CA ASN A 184 -9.53 -17.57 25.13
C ASN A 184 -8.91 -18.76 24.39
N GLY A 185 -7.63 -18.70 24.04
CA GLY A 185 -6.92 -19.77 23.33
C GLY A 185 -7.46 -20.04 21.94
N ARG A 186 -8.07 -19.04 21.31
CA ARG A 186 -8.59 -19.13 19.94
C ARG A 186 -7.54 -18.71 18.93
N ASN A 187 -7.73 -19.15 17.69
CA ASN A 187 -6.84 -18.80 16.60
C ASN A 187 -7.02 -17.33 16.18
N VAL A 188 -5.89 -16.70 15.90
CA VAL A 188 -5.83 -15.38 15.27
C VAL A 188 -5.17 -15.54 13.91
N CYS A 189 -5.92 -15.27 12.86
CA CYS A 189 -5.48 -15.40 11.47
C CYS A 189 -5.24 -14.03 10.84
N ALA A 190 -4.02 -13.75 10.42
CA ALA A 190 -3.70 -12.56 9.65
C ALA A 190 -4.00 -12.79 8.17
N VAL A 191 -4.84 -11.96 7.58
CA VAL A 191 -5.11 -11.98 6.14
C VAL A 191 -4.19 -10.99 5.44
N GLY A 192 -3.11 -11.49 4.91
CA GLY A 192 -2.04 -10.74 4.25
C GLY A 192 -0.75 -10.66 5.08
N THR A 193 0.38 -10.75 4.38
CA THR A 193 1.72 -10.54 4.99
C THR A 193 1.88 -9.13 5.54
N THR A 194 1.25 -8.14 4.92
CA THR A 194 1.22 -6.75 5.38
C THR A 194 0.49 -6.61 6.71
N VAL A 195 -0.61 -7.33 6.90
CA VAL A 195 -1.31 -7.39 8.19
C VAL A 195 -0.45 -8.06 9.25
N MET A 196 0.21 -9.18 8.92
CA MET A 196 1.14 -9.86 9.84
C MET A 196 2.22 -8.89 10.33
N ARG A 197 2.85 -8.17 9.43
CA ARG A 197 3.86 -7.16 9.77
C ARG A 197 3.29 -6.05 10.65
N ALA A 198 2.11 -5.54 10.33
CA ALA A 198 1.48 -4.46 11.08
C ALA A 198 1.17 -4.87 12.51
N ILE A 199 0.55 -6.02 12.73
CA ILE A 199 0.20 -6.47 14.09
C ILE A 199 1.44 -6.80 14.93
N GLU A 200 2.50 -7.34 14.32
CA GLU A 200 3.78 -7.56 15.00
C GLU A 200 4.53 -6.25 15.31
N SER A 201 4.19 -5.15 14.63
CA SER A 201 4.70 -3.80 14.94
C SER A 201 3.97 -3.14 16.10
N ALA A 202 2.81 -3.65 16.50
CA ALA A 202 1.96 -3.09 17.56
C ALA A 202 1.77 -4.08 18.73
N VAL A 203 2.84 -4.75 19.14
CA VAL A 203 2.82 -5.71 20.24
C VAL A 203 3.25 -5.04 21.54
N SER A 204 2.48 -5.25 22.62
CA SER A 204 2.85 -4.85 23.96
C SER A 204 3.84 -5.83 24.59
N THR A 205 4.43 -5.44 25.72
CA THR A 205 5.44 -6.26 26.43
C THR A 205 4.90 -7.60 26.92
N ASP A 206 3.60 -7.73 27.11
CA ASP A 206 2.92 -8.97 27.51
C ASP A 206 2.44 -9.84 26.33
N GLY A 207 2.80 -9.47 25.10
CA GLY A 207 2.46 -10.20 23.88
C GLY A 207 1.06 -9.96 23.34
N HIS A 208 0.33 -8.98 23.86
CA HIS A 208 -0.97 -8.57 23.34
C HIS A 208 -0.83 -7.50 22.24
N LEU A 209 -1.82 -7.44 21.34
CA LEU A 209 -1.96 -6.33 20.41
C LEU A 209 -2.30 -5.06 21.18
N LYS A 210 -1.69 -3.94 20.82
CA LYS A 210 -1.96 -2.61 21.38
C LYS A 210 -2.44 -1.64 20.32
N GLU A 211 -3.15 -0.60 20.74
CA GLU A 211 -3.46 0.52 19.88
C GLU A 211 -2.18 1.14 19.32
N PHE A 212 -2.23 1.53 18.07
CA PHE A 212 -1.11 2.13 17.39
C PHE A 212 -1.60 3.11 16.33
N GLU A 213 -0.97 4.26 16.28
CA GLU A 213 -1.10 5.23 15.20
C GLU A 213 0.29 5.75 14.86
N GLY A 214 0.75 5.50 13.65
CA GLY A 214 2.09 5.95 13.25
C GLY A 214 2.66 5.16 12.09
N TRP A 215 3.98 5.10 12.05
CA TRP A 215 4.74 4.51 10.96
C TRP A 215 5.49 3.26 11.44
N THR A 216 5.54 2.23 10.59
CA THR A 216 6.35 1.05 10.83
C THR A 216 7.34 0.83 9.69
N ASN A 217 8.57 0.50 10.05
CA ASN A 217 9.61 0.04 9.13
C ASN A 217 10.09 -1.38 9.50
N LYS A 218 9.27 -2.12 10.24
CA LYS A 218 9.62 -3.45 10.70
C LYS A 218 9.87 -4.39 9.52
N PHE A 219 11.05 -5.00 9.52
CA PHE A 219 11.43 -6.05 8.59
C PHE A 219 11.48 -7.39 9.33
N ILE A 220 10.61 -8.32 8.94
CA ILE A 220 10.52 -9.66 9.52
C ILE A 220 11.20 -10.66 8.60
N PHE A 221 12.19 -11.37 9.14
CA PHE A 221 12.92 -12.44 8.45
C PHE A 221 13.31 -13.54 9.44
N PRO A 222 13.58 -14.77 8.98
CA PRO A 222 13.96 -15.87 9.87
C PRO A 222 15.32 -15.63 10.56
N PRO A 223 15.48 -16.08 11.85
CA PRO A 223 14.44 -16.60 12.71
C PRO A 223 13.60 -15.47 13.35
N TYR A 224 12.29 -15.67 13.45
CA TYR A 224 11.36 -14.72 14.07
C TYR A 224 10.24 -15.47 14.80
N GLU A 225 9.93 -15.06 16.02
CA GLU A 225 8.81 -15.58 16.79
C GLU A 225 7.61 -14.63 16.71
N PHE A 226 6.53 -15.12 16.11
CA PHE A 226 5.29 -14.37 16.00
C PHE A 226 4.50 -14.44 17.32
N THR A 227 4.00 -13.29 17.76
CA THR A 227 3.35 -13.17 19.07
C THR A 227 1.85 -13.00 19.01
N VAL A 228 1.31 -12.41 17.95
CA VAL A 228 -0.13 -12.08 17.85
C VAL A 228 -0.87 -13.13 17.04
N ALA A 229 -0.55 -13.32 15.78
CA ALA A 229 -1.22 -14.28 14.93
C ALA A 229 -0.53 -15.65 14.95
N ASN A 230 -1.33 -16.71 14.93
CA ASN A 230 -0.87 -18.09 14.85
C ASN A 230 -1.24 -18.79 13.54
N SER A 231 -1.90 -18.06 12.64
CA SER A 231 -2.18 -18.49 11.28
C SER A 231 -2.16 -17.30 10.32
N MET A 232 -1.94 -17.57 9.05
CA MET A 232 -1.83 -16.53 8.03
C MET A 232 -2.44 -17.02 6.71
N ILE A 233 -3.21 -16.15 6.08
CA ILE A 233 -3.63 -16.31 4.69
C ILE A 233 -2.80 -15.33 3.88
N SER A 234 -2.11 -15.84 2.86
CA SER A 234 -1.26 -15.05 1.99
C SER A 234 -1.46 -15.43 0.53
N ASN A 235 -0.88 -14.66 -0.36
CA ASN A 235 -0.82 -14.95 -1.78
C ASN A 235 0.63 -15.28 -2.18
N PHE A 236 0.88 -15.55 -3.45
CA PHE A 236 2.22 -15.75 -3.98
C PHE A 236 3.03 -14.45 -3.94
N HIS A 237 4.33 -14.58 -3.72
CA HIS A 237 5.25 -13.45 -3.63
C HIS A 237 6.41 -13.63 -4.60
N MET A 238 6.91 -12.49 -5.08
CA MET A 238 8.10 -12.49 -5.94
C MET A 238 9.34 -12.96 -5.19
N PRO A 239 10.27 -13.66 -5.86
CA PRO A 239 11.57 -13.95 -5.28
C PRO A 239 12.28 -12.68 -4.79
N LEU A 240 13.13 -12.82 -3.77
CA LEU A 240 13.91 -11.72 -3.17
C LEU A 240 13.06 -10.58 -2.57
N SER A 241 11.76 -10.79 -2.38
CA SER A 241 10.88 -9.78 -1.77
C SER A 241 10.90 -9.84 -0.25
N THR A 242 10.69 -8.68 0.38
CA THR A 242 10.53 -8.58 1.84
C THR A 242 9.31 -9.34 2.35
N LEU A 243 8.27 -9.45 1.53
CA LEU A 243 7.05 -10.19 1.89
C LEU A 243 7.27 -11.70 1.91
N LEU A 244 8.11 -12.22 1.00
CA LEU A 244 8.49 -13.64 1.00
C LEU A 244 9.28 -14.01 2.27
N MET A 245 10.05 -13.08 2.83
CA MET A 245 10.76 -13.28 4.09
C MET A 245 9.81 -13.47 5.28
N ILE A 246 8.67 -12.79 5.29
CA ILE A 246 7.63 -12.99 6.31
C ILE A 246 7.05 -14.40 6.23
N VAL A 247 6.78 -14.89 5.01
CA VAL A 247 6.28 -16.25 4.77
C VAL A 247 7.31 -17.29 5.23
N ALA A 248 8.57 -17.09 4.88
CA ALA A 248 9.67 -17.98 5.30
C ALA A 248 9.83 -18.00 6.83
N ALA A 249 9.74 -16.83 7.47
CA ALA A 249 9.81 -16.71 8.93
C ALA A 249 8.65 -17.43 9.64
N PHE A 250 7.47 -17.43 9.03
CA PHE A 250 6.27 -18.04 9.60
C PHE A 250 6.17 -19.55 9.34
N GLY A 251 6.44 -19.97 8.10
CA GLY A 251 6.26 -21.37 7.68
C GLY A 251 7.49 -22.26 7.81
N GLY A 252 8.65 -21.70 8.07
CA GLY A 252 9.93 -22.40 7.97
C GLY A 252 10.43 -22.54 6.52
N TYR A 253 11.61 -23.13 6.37
CA TYR A 253 12.22 -23.41 5.04
C TYR A 253 11.75 -24.75 4.51
#